data_807303fb28cbe1a2c99ede9988b8f1c0
#
_entry.id   807303fb28cbe1a2c99ede9988b8f1c0
#
_cell.length_a   1.000
_cell.length_b   1.000
_cell.length_c   1.000
_cell.angle_alpha   90.00
_cell.angle_beta   90.00
_cell.angle_gamma   90.00
#
_symmetry.space_group_name_H-M   'P 1'
#
loop_
_entity.id
_entity.type
_entity.pdbx_description
1 polymer ?
#
loop_
_entity_poly.entity_id
_entity_poly.type
_entity_poly.pdbx_seq_one_letter_code
_entity_poly.pdbx_strand_id
1 'polypeptide(L)' 'MKKEIINQLQKAYVAIKNADSVNEVRIKPNSQLRNKLITIEELIKEILKDKEEL' A
#
# COMPACT_ATOMS: atom_id res chain seq x y z
N MET A 1 12.58 -4.41 13.41
CA MET A 1 11.70 -5.29 12.61
C MET A 1 12.55 -6.21 11.74
N LYS A 2 12.16 -7.47 11.60
CA LYS A 2 12.93 -8.41 10.79
C LYS A 2 12.92 -8.03 9.32
N LYS A 3 14.05 -8.21 8.67
CA LYS A 3 14.21 -7.88 7.25
C LYS A 3 13.18 -8.57 6.36
N GLU A 4 12.84 -9.81 6.68
CA GLU A 4 11.84 -10.56 5.92
C GLU A 4 10.47 -9.90 5.97
N ILE A 5 10.08 -9.41 7.15
CA ILE A 5 8.81 -8.70 7.32
C ILE A 5 8.81 -7.42 6.50
N ILE A 6 9.90 -6.66 6.54
CA ILE A 6 10.04 -5.43 5.76
C ILE A 6 9.90 -5.72 4.27
N ASN A 7 10.55 -6.77 3.79
CA ASN A 7 10.48 -7.14 2.37
C ASN A 7 9.04 -7.46 1.95
N GLN A 8 8.31 -8.20 2.77
CA GLN A 8 6.93 -8.55 2.48
C GLN A 8 6.01 -7.32 2.48
N LEU A 9 6.22 -6.41 3.41
CA LEU A 9 5.46 -5.17 3.47
C LEU A 9 5.72 -4.28 2.25
N GLN A 10 6.97 -4.21 1.78
CA GLN A 10 7.30 -3.46 0.59
C GLN A 10 6.62 -4.03 -0.65
N LYS A 11 6.58 -5.36 -0.76
CA LYS A 11 5.88 -6.02 -1.86
C LYS A 11 4.38 -5.76 -1.80
N ALA A 12 3.81 -5.80 -0.61
CA ALA A 12 2.39 -5.50 -0.41
C ALA A 12 2.07 -4.06 -0.81
N TYR A 13 2.93 -3.12 -0.44
CA TYR A 13 2.77 -1.72 -0.80
C TYR A 13 2.73 -1.53 -2.31
N VAL A 14 3.67 -2.13 -3.03
CA VAL A 14 3.71 -2.06 -4.49
C VAL A 14 2.47 -2.68 -5.11
N ALA A 15 2.03 -3.85 -4.60
CA ALA A 15 0.84 -4.51 -5.09
C ALA A 15 -0.42 -3.63 -4.92
N ILE A 16 -0.55 -2.98 -3.77
CA ILE A 16 -1.69 -2.09 -3.50
C ILE A 16 -1.65 -0.86 -4.42
N LYS A 17 -0.47 -0.27 -4.63
CA LYS A 17 -0.33 0.86 -5.56
C LYS A 17 -0.70 0.45 -6.98
N ASN A 18 -0.31 -0.74 -7.41
CA ASN A 18 -0.66 -1.24 -8.73
C ASN A 18 -2.18 -1.44 -8.86
N ALA A 19 -2.83 -1.96 -7.82
CA ALA A 19 -4.27 -2.13 -7.81
C ALA A 19 -4.99 -0.78 -7.93
N ASP A 20 -4.50 0.24 -7.23
CA ASP A 20 -5.09 1.58 -7.31
C ASP A 20 -4.91 2.17 -8.72
N SER A 21 -3.76 1.97 -9.34
CA SER A 21 -3.51 2.43 -10.70
C SER A 21 -4.48 1.78 -11.70
N VAL A 22 -4.72 0.48 -11.57
CA VAL A 22 -5.69 -0.22 -12.43
C VAL A 22 -7.08 0.35 -12.22
N ASN A 23 -7.45 0.63 -10.97
CA ASN A 23 -8.76 1.22 -10.67
C ASN A 23 -8.90 2.62 -11.32
N GLU A 24 -7.84 3.42 -11.30
CA GLU A 24 -7.87 4.77 -11.88
C GLU A 24 -8.05 4.80 -13.39
N VAL A 25 -7.55 3.81 -14.11
CA VAL A 25 -7.64 3.79 -15.58
C VAL A 25 -8.96 3.25 -16.09
N ARG A 26 -9.86 2.82 -15.23
CA ARG A 26 -11.18 2.34 -15.64
C ARG A 26 -12.08 3.50 -16.05
N ILE A 27 -13.05 3.23 -16.93
CA ILE A 27 -14.02 4.22 -17.38
C ILE A 27 -14.80 4.81 -16.21
N LYS A 28 -15.15 3.96 -15.25
CA LYS A 28 -15.81 4.39 -14.01
C LYS A 28 -15.01 3.91 -12.81
N PRO A 29 -14.00 4.68 -12.38
CA PRO A 29 -13.21 4.28 -11.23
C PRO A 29 -14.06 4.18 -9.98
N ASN A 30 -13.76 3.19 -9.14
CA ASN A 30 -14.46 2.99 -7.88
C ASN A 30 -13.83 3.87 -6.79
N SER A 31 -14.49 4.98 -6.46
CA SER A 31 -13.97 5.93 -5.48
C SER A 31 -13.88 5.37 -4.07
N GLN A 32 -14.81 4.50 -3.68
CA GLN A 32 -14.77 3.88 -2.36
C GLN A 32 -13.59 2.92 -2.25
N LEU A 33 -13.35 2.15 -3.30
CA LEU A 33 -12.19 1.26 -3.35
C LEU A 33 -10.90 2.06 -3.29
N ARG A 34 -10.83 3.15 -4.06
CA ARG A 34 -9.66 4.02 -4.05
C ARG A 34 -9.34 4.55 -2.66
N ASN A 35 -10.37 5.03 -1.95
CA ASN A 35 -10.17 5.55 -0.59
C ASN A 35 -9.65 4.47 0.36
N LYS A 36 -10.16 3.25 0.24
CA LYS A 36 -9.68 2.13 1.04
C LYS A 36 -8.25 1.74 0.70
N LEU A 37 -7.90 1.74 -0.59
CA LEU A 37 -6.55 1.42 -1.03
C LEU A 37 -5.55 2.47 -0.53
N ILE A 38 -5.91 3.75 -0.60
CA ILE A 38 -5.06 4.83 -0.09
C ILE A 38 -4.83 4.66 1.43
N THR A 39 -5.88 4.31 2.17
CA THR A 39 -5.76 4.06 3.61
C THR A 39 -4.79 2.92 3.89
N ILE A 40 -4.87 1.83 3.12
CA ILE A 40 -3.97 0.70 3.27
C ILE A 40 -2.53 1.11 2.97
N GLU A 41 -2.31 1.87 1.90
CA GLU A 41 -0.99 2.38 1.55
C GLU A 41 -0.39 3.21 2.68
N GLU A 42 -1.18 4.08 3.28
CA GLU A 42 -0.72 4.93 4.38
C GLU A 42 -0.36 4.11 5.61
N LEU A 43 -1.14 3.08 5.94
CA LEU A 43 -0.84 2.21 7.07
C LEU A 43 0.46 1.44 6.85
N ILE A 44 0.69 0.93 5.65
CA ILE A 44 1.94 0.24 5.33
C ILE A 44 3.13 1.21 5.43
N LYS A 45 2.97 2.43 4.92
CA LYS A 45 4.01 3.45 5.03
C LYS A 45 4.37 3.74 6.48
N GLU A 46 3.38 3.85 7.36
CA GLU A 46 3.62 4.09 8.77
C GLU A 46 4.42 2.96 9.41
N ILE A 47 4.08 1.72 9.09
CA ILE A 47 4.81 0.56 9.59
C ILE A 47 6.26 0.59 9.10
N LEU A 48 6.47 0.85 7.82
CA LEU A 48 7.82 0.88 7.23
C LEU A 48 8.65 2.05 7.75
N LYS A 49 8.01 3.17 8.08
CA LYS A 49 8.69 4.32 8.64
C LYS A 49 9.35 4.00 9.97
N ASP A 50 8.73 3.15 10.78
CA ASP A 50 9.22 2.81 12.11
C ASP A 50 10.30 1.72 12.09
N LYS A 51 10.60 1.16 10.94
CA LYS A 51 11.55 0.03 10.83
C LYS A 51 12.94 0.36 11.35
N GLU A 52 13.36 1.62 11.24
CA GLU A 52 14.69 2.04 11.66
C GLU A 52 14.79 2.26 13.17
N GLU A 53 13.66 2.40 13.83
CA GLU A 53 13.60 2.61 15.27
C GLU A 53 13.59 1.28 16.05
N LEU A 54 13.38 0.20 15.37
CA LEU A 54 13.31 -1.13 15.95
C LEU A 54 14.60 -1.91 15.72
#